data_8572b300a472fd7ca0d6e64a94496415
#
_entry.id   8572b300a472fd7ca0d6e64a94496415
#
_cell.length_a   1.000
_cell.length_b   1.000
_cell.length_c   1.000
_cell.angle_alpha   90.00
_cell.angle_beta   90.00
_cell.angle_gamma   90.00
#
_symmetry.space_group_name_H-M   'P 1'
#
loop_
_entity.id
_entity.type
_entity.pdbx_description
1 polymer ?
#
loop_
_entity_poly.entity_id
_entity_poly.type
_entity_poly.pdbx_seq_one_letter_code
_entity_poly.pdbx_strand_id
1 'polypeptide(L)'
;MRNPYLKTDKTIAYLIKQYAKLFRRVTAFDELNVIPMSHEIYDEALQITEQETTRLVKTVYDSYRDPEQEALPVSEAHAAVIAMFAAYNPVTKYVYENELDRKRSRFAEGVISSDTPREEVELAKRLLVGMNKQFADDATFDAVVKAFTDAGVKRVRWITAVDDRRCKECKARHHKIYSIDNIPPKPHLHCRCYVEKVEEEK
;
A
#
# COMPACT_ATOMS: atom_id res chain seq x y z
N MET A 1 -6.90 -16.36 14.79
CA MET A 1 -6.62 -15.97 13.38
C MET A 1 -5.29 -15.21 13.33
N ARG A 2 -4.49 -15.35 12.25
CA ARG A 2 -3.18 -14.67 12.19
C ARG A 2 -3.36 -13.24 11.65
N ASN A 3 -2.57 -12.29 12.16
CA ASN A 3 -2.56 -10.91 11.66
C ASN A 3 -2.18 -10.86 10.16
N PRO A 4 -3.04 -10.33 9.27
CA PRO A 4 -2.79 -10.30 7.82
C PRO A 4 -1.57 -9.48 7.44
N TYR A 5 -1.24 -8.45 8.23
CA TYR A 5 -0.15 -7.52 7.94
C TYR A 5 1.27 -8.12 8.03
N LEU A 6 1.42 -9.34 8.57
CA LEU A 6 2.71 -10.05 8.50
C LEU A 6 3.13 -10.36 7.06
N LYS A 7 2.17 -10.55 6.15
CA LYS A 7 2.43 -10.74 4.72
C LYS A 7 2.71 -9.40 4.04
N THR A 8 1.95 -8.38 4.39
CA THR A 8 2.14 -7.00 3.93
C THR A 8 3.55 -6.51 4.25
N ASP A 9 4.05 -6.74 5.47
CA ASP A 9 5.41 -6.35 5.87
C ASP A 9 6.49 -6.99 4.99
N LYS A 10 6.32 -8.26 4.60
CA LYS A 10 7.24 -8.95 3.69
C LYS A 10 7.23 -8.33 2.30
N THR A 11 6.03 -8.04 1.78
CA THR A 11 5.86 -7.38 0.47
C THR A 11 6.48 -5.98 0.50
N ILE A 12 6.20 -5.18 1.53
CA ILE A 12 6.79 -3.84 1.69
C ILE A 12 8.32 -3.91 1.78
N ALA A 13 8.86 -4.84 2.54
CA ALA A 13 10.32 -5.03 2.64
C ALA A 13 10.94 -5.40 1.29
N TYR A 14 10.23 -6.18 0.47
CA TYR A 14 10.66 -6.48 -0.89
C TYR A 14 10.61 -5.24 -1.79
N LEU A 15 9.50 -4.49 -1.79
CA LEU A 15 9.35 -3.26 -2.56
C LEU A 15 10.44 -2.24 -2.23
N ILE A 16 10.76 -2.03 -0.96
CA ILE A 16 11.86 -1.15 -0.54
C ILE A 16 13.19 -1.55 -1.18
N LYS A 17 13.49 -2.85 -1.24
CA LYS A 17 14.70 -3.35 -1.88
C LYS A 17 14.71 -3.12 -3.40
N GLN A 18 13.56 -3.30 -4.07
CA GLN A 18 13.46 -3.04 -5.52
C GLN A 18 13.61 -1.55 -5.81
N TYR A 19 12.92 -0.69 -5.08
CA TYR A 19 13.05 0.76 -5.25
C TYR A 19 14.49 1.23 -5.00
N ALA A 20 15.16 0.69 -3.97
CA ALA A 20 16.57 1.00 -3.74
C ALA A 20 17.46 0.61 -4.92
N LYS A 21 17.13 -0.45 -5.67
CA LYS A 21 17.86 -0.81 -6.91
C LYS A 21 17.58 0.18 -8.04
N LEU A 22 16.32 0.57 -8.24
CA LEU A 22 15.92 1.56 -9.25
C LEU A 22 16.64 2.89 -9.02
N PHE A 23 16.58 3.40 -7.79
CA PHE A 23 17.21 4.69 -7.46
C PHE A 23 18.75 4.67 -7.49
N ARG A 24 19.42 3.52 -7.44
CA ARG A 24 20.87 3.41 -7.71
C ARG A 24 21.25 3.73 -9.14
N ARG A 25 20.31 3.70 -10.08
CA ARG A 25 20.55 4.07 -11.48
C ARG A 25 20.74 5.58 -11.65
N VAL A 26 20.30 6.38 -10.67
CA VAL A 26 20.54 7.83 -10.65
C VAL A 26 22.01 8.07 -10.29
N THR A 27 22.85 8.12 -11.30
CA THR A 27 24.32 8.36 -11.16
C THR A 27 24.72 9.76 -11.55
N ALA A 28 23.91 10.46 -12.37
CA ALA A 28 24.10 11.83 -12.77
C ALA A 28 22.96 12.68 -12.18
N PHE A 29 23.31 13.81 -11.61
CA PHE A 29 22.41 14.69 -10.88
C PHE A 29 22.21 16.04 -11.58
N ASP A 30 22.43 16.07 -12.89
CA ASP A 30 22.13 17.23 -13.72
C ASP A 30 20.66 17.23 -14.16
N GLU A 31 20.15 18.41 -14.49
CA GLU A 31 18.75 18.66 -14.83
C GLU A 31 18.25 17.79 -16.02
N LEU A 32 19.14 17.54 -16.99
CA LEU A 32 18.81 16.79 -18.20
C LEU A 32 18.59 15.29 -17.94
N ASN A 33 19.23 14.75 -16.91
CA ASN A 33 19.20 13.31 -16.62
C ASN A 33 18.26 12.95 -15.46
N VAL A 34 18.17 13.78 -14.41
CA VAL A 34 17.39 13.44 -13.20
C VAL A 34 15.89 13.37 -13.50
N ILE A 35 15.36 14.22 -14.37
CA ILE A 35 13.92 14.33 -14.61
C ILE A 35 13.39 13.17 -15.44
N PRO A 36 13.89 12.89 -16.64
CA PRO A 36 13.46 11.74 -17.42
C PRO A 36 13.62 10.43 -16.62
N MET A 37 14.76 10.27 -15.95
CA MET A 37 15.05 9.09 -15.14
C MET A 37 14.11 8.96 -13.93
N SER A 38 13.67 10.07 -13.34
CA SER A 38 12.70 10.02 -12.25
C SER A 38 11.32 9.55 -12.72
N HIS A 39 10.88 9.92 -13.92
CA HIS A 39 9.66 9.42 -14.52
C HIS A 39 9.75 7.93 -14.85
N GLU A 40 10.85 7.49 -15.46
CA GLU A 40 11.10 6.06 -15.74
C GLU A 40 11.12 5.23 -14.44
N ILE A 41 11.78 5.72 -13.40
CA ILE A 41 11.82 5.05 -12.09
C ILE A 41 10.42 4.96 -11.49
N TYR A 42 9.60 6.01 -11.61
CA TYR A 42 8.23 6.00 -11.12
C TYR A 42 7.39 4.93 -11.81
N ASP A 43 7.44 4.89 -13.14
CA ASP A 43 6.67 3.93 -13.93
C ASP A 43 7.10 2.49 -13.67
N GLU A 44 8.40 2.22 -13.59
CA GLU A 44 8.92 0.89 -13.21
C GLU A 44 8.52 0.51 -11.77
N ALA A 45 8.59 1.44 -10.83
CA ALA A 45 8.19 1.21 -9.46
C ALA A 45 6.68 0.92 -9.35
N LEU A 46 5.86 1.59 -10.16
CA LEU A 46 4.43 1.35 -10.25
C LEU A 46 4.12 -0.07 -10.73
N GLN A 47 4.78 -0.52 -11.80
CA GLN A 47 4.63 -1.88 -12.32
C GLN A 47 5.03 -2.95 -11.27
N ILE A 48 6.14 -2.75 -10.58
CA ILE A 48 6.58 -3.66 -9.52
C ILE A 48 5.55 -3.68 -8.39
N THR A 49 5.03 -2.51 -8.00
CA THR A 49 4.01 -2.39 -6.94
C THR A 49 2.74 -3.13 -7.32
N GLU A 50 2.26 -2.96 -8.53
CA GLU A 50 1.09 -3.64 -9.07
C GLU A 50 1.24 -5.16 -8.99
N GLN A 51 2.35 -5.69 -9.51
CA GLN A 51 2.63 -7.13 -9.50
C GLN A 51 2.70 -7.70 -8.09
N GLU A 52 3.44 -7.04 -7.20
CA GLU A 52 3.62 -7.53 -5.83
C GLU A 52 2.36 -7.38 -4.98
N THR A 53 1.56 -6.32 -5.22
CA THR A 53 0.28 -6.15 -4.54
C THR A 53 -0.75 -7.17 -5.03
N THR A 54 -0.74 -7.53 -6.32
CA THR A 54 -1.56 -8.62 -6.86
C THR A 54 -1.24 -9.95 -6.16
N ARG A 55 0.03 -10.27 -6.00
CA ARG A 55 0.47 -11.46 -5.24
C ARG A 55 0.04 -11.39 -3.78
N LEU A 56 0.14 -10.22 -3.17
CA LEU A 56 -0.26 -9.98 -1.78
C LEU A 56 -1.77 -10.21 -1.61
N VAL A 57 -2.61 -9.58 -2.44
CA VAL A 57 -4.07 -9.71 -2.41
C VAL A 57 -4.47 -11.18 -2.51
N LYS A 58 -3.95 -11.89 -3.53
CA LYS A 58 -4.20 -13.33 -3.66
C LYS A 58 -3.78 -14.11 -2.42
N THR A 59 -2.58 -13.88 -1.93
CA THR A 59 -2.02 -14.62 -0.79
C THR A 59 -2.78 -14.35 0.51
N VAL A 60 -3.26 -13.13 0.71
CA VAL A 60 -4.08 -12.76 1.86
C VAL A 60 -5.46 -13.40 1.73
N TYR A 61 -6.14 -13.22 0.61
CA TYR A 61 -7.43 -13.84 0.35
C TYR A 61 -7.40 -15.37 0.61
N ASP A 62 -6.47 -16.10 -0.03
CA ASP A 62 -6.34 -17.55 0.10
C ASP A 62 -6.07 -18.01 1.54
N SER A 63 -5.58 -17.10 2.40
CA SER A 63 -5.32 -17.41 3.82
C SER A 63 -6.51 -17.18 4.72
N TYR A 64 -7.50 -16.44 4.25
CA TYR A 64 -8.69 -16.04 5.00
C TYR A 64 -9.97 -16.66 4.46
N ARG A 65 -9.97 -17.19 3.21
CA ARG A 65 -11.09 -17.92 2.63
C ARG A 65 -11.41 -19.17 3.43
N ASP A 66 -12.63 -19.62 3.36
CA ASP A 66 -12.98 -20.95 3.87
C ASP A 66 -12.33 -22.06 3.02
N PRO A 67 -11.99 -23.21 3.63
CA PRO A 67 -11.34 -24.31 2.90
C PRO A 67 -12.13 -24.83 1.67
N GLU A 68 -13.46 -24.73 1.71
CA GLU A 68 -14.35 -25.15 0.62
C GLU A 68 -14.46 -24.12 -0.51
N GLN A 69 -14.03 -22.90 -0.30
CA GLN A 69 -14.01 -21.86 -1.35
C GLN A 69 -12.85 -22.12 -2.31
N GLU A 70 -13.06 -21.74 -3.57
CA GLU A 70 -11.98 -21.71 -4.55
C GLU A 70 -10.93 -20.65 -4.20
N ALA A 71 -9.68 -20.92 -4.59
CA ALA A 71 -8.62 -19.94 -4.47
C ALA A 71 -8.88 -18.76 -5.42
N LEU A 72 -8.53 -17.55 -4.99
CA LEU A 72 -8.70 -16.34 -5.82
C LEU A 72 -7.87 -16.46 -7.11
N PRO A 73 -8.50 -16.38 -8.30
CA PRO A 73 -7.76 -16.35 -9.55
C PRO A 73 -6.80 -15.14 -9.61
N VAL A 74 -5.62 -15.32 -10.19
CA VAL A 74 -4.63 -14.22 -10.34
C VAL A 74 -5.22 -13.06 -11.13
N SER A 75 -6.01 -13.34 -12.17
CA SER A 75 -6.68 -12.32 -12.99
C SER A 75 -7.66 -11.47 -12.18
N GLU A 76 -8.39 -12.06 -11.25
CA GLU A 76 -9.33 -11.35 -10.40
C GLU A 76 -8.59 -10.51 -9.33
N ALA A 77 -7.53 -11.07 -8.72
CA ALA A 77 -6.66 -10.32 -7.83
C ALA A 77 -6.03 -9.12 -8.54
N HIS A 78 -5.58 -9.29 -9.77
CA HIS A 78 -5.02 -8.23 -10.60
C HIS A 78 -6.07 -7.17 -10.94
N ALA A 79 -7.27 -7.56 -11.35
CA ALA A 79 -8.36 -6.63 -11.63
C ALA A 79 -8.73 -5.77 -10.41
N ALA A 80 -8.77 -6.36 -9.21
CA ALA A 80 -9.00 -5.62 -7.97
C ALA A 80 -7.88 -4.60 -7.68
N VAL A 81 -6.62 -4.98 -7.88
CA VAL A 81 -5.47 -4.09 -7.72
C VAL A 81 -5.51 -2.94 -8.74
N ILE A 82 -5.81 -3.20 -10.01
CA ILE A 82 -5.97 -2.15 -11.04
C ILE A 82 -7.08 -1.17 -10.67
N ALA A 83 -8.22 -1.65 -10.19
CA ALA A 83 -9.32 -0.78 -9.74
C ALA A 83 -8.90 0.13 -8.57
N MET A 84 -8.14 -0.41 -7.61
CA MET A 84 -7.57 0.39 -6.54
C MET A 84 -6.56 1.41 -7.05
N PHE A 85 -5.68 1.04 -7.98
CA PHE A 85 -4.73 1.97 -8.59
C PHE A 85 -5.42 3.09 -9.36
N ALA A 86 -6.53 2.83 -10.03
CA ALA A 86 -7.30 3.86 -10.71
C ALA A 86 -7.77 4.97 -9.75
N ALA A 87 -8.05 4.64 -8.49
CA ALA A 87 -8.41 5.61 -7.46
C ALA A 87 -7.20 6.29 -6.81
N TYR A 88 -6.11 5.54 -6.59
CA TYR A 88 -4.92 6.01 -5.87
C TYR A 88 -3.91 6.74 -6.77
N ASN A 89 -3.70 6.25 -7.99
CA ASN A 89 -2.63 6.69 -8.87
C ASN A 89 -2.69 8.20 -9.20
N PRO A 90 -3.85 8.81 -9.49
CA PRO A 90 -3.89 10.25 -9.78
C PRO A 90 -3.35 11.09 -8.63
N VAL A 91 -3.67 10.75 -7.39
CA VAL A 91 -3.22 11.48 -6.21
C VAL A 91 -1.74 11.23 -5.94
N THR A 92 -1.30 9.97 -6.03
CA THR A 92 0.10 9.62 -5.77
C THR A 92 1.02 10.17 -6.85
N LYS A 93 0.62 10.09 -8.12
CA LYS A 93 1.35 10.66 -9.24
C LYS A 93 1.43 12.18 -9.12
N TYR A 94 0.31 12.84 -8.81
CA TYR A 94 0.26 14.28 -8.58
C TYR A 94 1.21 14.72 -7.47
N VAL A 95 1.20 14.05 -6.31
CA VAL A 95 2.10 14.38 -5.20
C VAL A 95 3.56 14.15 -5.58
N TYR A 96 3.87 13.05 -6.25
CA TYR A 96 5.21 12.71 -6.68
C TYR A 96 5.74 13.70 -7.72
N GLU A 97 4.96 14.00 -8.75
CA GLU A 97 5.34 14.94 -9.82
C GLU A 97 5.48 16.37 -9.28
N ASN A 98 4.56 16.85 -8.45
CA ASN A 98 4.67 18.18 -7.87
C ASN A 98 5.89 18.33 -6.96
N GLU A 99 6.22 17.32 -6.17
CA GLU A 99 7.44 17.37 -5.36
C GLU A 99 8.70 17.36 -6.23
N LEU A 100 8.70 16.59 -7.31
CA LEU A 100 9.80 16.61 -8.29
C LEU A 100 9.88 17.94 -9.04
N ASP A 101 8.77 18.50 -9.52
CA ASP A 101 8.73 19.76 -10.25
C ASP A 101 9.12 20.95 -9.35
N ARG A 102 8.67 20.96 -8.10
CA ARG A 102 9.09 21.97 -7.13
C ARG A 102 10.60 21.94 -6.90
N LYS A 103 11.19 20.77 -6.90
CA LYS A 103 12.62 20.59 -6.71
C LYS A 103 13.40 20.88 -7.98
N ARG A 104 12.83 20.56 -9.14
CA ARG A 104 13.35 20.96 -10.44
C ARG A 104 13.49 22.46 -10.53
N SER A 105 12.46 23.24 -10.18
CA SER A 105 12.51 24.69 -10.17
C SER A 105 13.62 25.20 -9.24
N ARG A 106 13.74 24.64 -8.05
CA ARG A 106 14.80 24.98 -7.09
C ARG A 106 16.20 24.62 -7.59
N PHE A 107 16.33 23.52 -8.33
CA PHE A 107 17.59 23.10 -8.95
C PHE A 107 17.97 24.06 -10.10
N ALA A 108 17.03 24.39 -10.97
CA ALA A 108 17.22 25.35 -12.07
C ALA A 108 17.53 26.76 -11.57
N GLU A 109 16.99 27.14 -10.40
CA GLU A 109 17.28 28.42 -9.74
C GLU A 109 18.64 28.42 -9.00
N GLY A 110 19.40 27.33 -9.05
CA GLY A 110 20.69 27.20 -8.35
C GLY A 110 20.57 27.13 -6.82
N VAL A 111 19.35 26.96 -6.30
CA VAL A 111 19.08 26.86 -4.85
C VAL A 111 19.48 25.50 -4.29
N ILE A 112 19.57 24.48 -5.15
CA ILE A 112 20.06 23.15 -4.79
C ILE A 112 21.52 23.07 -5.22
N SER A 113 22.42 23.03 -4.26
CA SER A 113 23.84 22.80 -4.50
C SER A 113 24.10 21.34 -4.89
N SER A 114 25.29 21.10 -5.46
CA SER A 114 25.76 19.74 -5.80
C SER A 114 25.77 18.75 -4.61
N ASP A 115 25.65 19.24 -3.38
CA ASP A 115 25.69 18.45 -2.16
C ASP A 115 24.33 17.86 -1.76
N THR A 116 23.22 18.37 -2.31
CA THR A 116 21.84 17.95 -1.95
C THR A 116 21.16 16.94 -2.90
N PRO A 117 21.66 16.62 -4.11
CA PRO A 117 20.97 15.71 -5.03
C PRO A 117 20.70 14.32 -4.45
N ARG A 118 21.59 13.83 -3.60
CA ARG A 118 21.41 12.53 -2.91
C ARG A 118 20.24 12.56 -1.93
N GLU A 119 20.09 13.65 -1.18
CA GLU A 119 18.99 13.83 -0.23
C GLU A 119 17.64 13.87 -0.96
N GLU A 120 17.60 14.47 -2.16
CA GLU A 120 16.43 14.56 -3.00
C GLU A 120 16.00 13.16 -3.53
N VAL A 121 16.95 12.37 -3.98
CA VAL A 121 16.71 10.97 -4.38
C VAL A 121 16.20 10.15 -3.20
N GLU A 122 16.78 10.31 -2.02
CA GLU A 122 16.32 9.62 -0.81
C GLU A 122 14.93 10.08 -0.39
N LEU A 123 14.57 11.34 -0.58
CA LEU A 123 13.22 11.83 -0.31
C LEU A 123 12.21 11.26 -1.30
N ALA A 124 12.50 11.27 -2.61
CA ALA A 124 11.63 10.68 -3.63
C ALA A 124 11.39 9.18 -3.34
N LYS A 125 12.43 8.45 -2.98
CA LYS A 125 12.33 7.06 -2.56
C LYS A 125 11.45 6.88 -1.32
N ARG A 126 11.60 7.73 -0.30
CA ARG A 126 10.78 7.67 0.92
C ARG A 126 9.31 7.98 0.67
N LEU A 127 9.02 8.95 -0.19
CA LEU A 127 7.65 9.27 -0.62
C LEU A 127 7.03 8.07 -1.32
N LEU A 128 7.71 7.49 -2.29
CA LEU A 128 7.24 6.32 -3.03
C LEU A 128 6.97 5.12 -2.11
N VAL A 129 7.88 4.86 -1.16
CA VAL A 129 7.70 3.80 -0.15
C VAL A 129 6.48 4.08 0.73
N GLY A 130 6.32 5.32 1.19
CA GLY A 130 5.19 5.69 2.06
C GLY A 130 3.84 5.49 1.38
N MET A 131 3.73 5.93 0.13
CA MET A 131 2.51 5.80 -0.67
C MET A 131 2.17 4.34 -0.95
N ASN A 132 3.14 3.57 -1.39
CA ASN A 132 2.92 2.15 -1.71
C ASN A 132 2.70 1.28 -0.46
N LYS A 133 3.23 1.70 0.68
CA LYS A 133 2.90 1.08 1.97
C LYS A 133 1.42 1.28 2.32
N GLN A 134 0.89 2.49 2.19
CA GLN A 134 -0.54 2.75 2.40
C GLN A 134 -1.39 1.89 1.47
N PHE A 135 -1.03 1.85 0.19
CA PHE A 135 -1.71 1.05 -0.80
C PHE A 135 -1.73 -0.45 -0.43
N ALA A 136 -0.59 -1.01 -0.05
CA ALA A 136 -0.49 -2.41 0.38
C ALA A 136 -1.28 -2.70 1.68
N ASP A 137 -1.30 -1.76 2.62
CA ASP A 137 -2.09 -1.87 3.86
C ASP A 137 -3.60 -1.88 3.55
N ASP A 138 -4.07 -1.08 2.59
CA ASP A 138 -5.48 -1.04 2.18
C ASP A 138 -5.86 -2.27 1.37
N ALA A 139 -5.03 -2.67 0.41
CA ALA A 139 -5.24 -3.89 -0.38
C ALA A 139 -5.30 -5.15 0.51
N THR A 140 -4.51 -5.19 1.57
CA THR A 140 -4.57 -6.28 2.57
C THR A 140 -5.92 -6.31 3.28
N PHE A 141 -6.43 -5.16 3.70
CA PHE A 141 -7.72 -5.08 4.37
C PHE A 141 -8.85 -5.53 3.45
N ASP A 142 -8.87 -5.01 2.22
CA ASP A 142 -9.90 -5.34 1.22
C ASP A 142 -9.88 -6.82 0.83
N ALA A 143 -8.69 -7.43 0.73
CA ALA A 143 -8.57 -8.86 0.47
C ALA A 143 -9.15 -9.74 1.59
N VAL A 144 -9.01 -9.34 2.86
CA VAL A 144 -9.64 -10.02 4.00
C VAL A 144 -11.15 -9.86 3.95
N VAL A 145 -11.64 -8.63 3.72
CA VAL A 145 -13.09 -8.36 3.62
C VAL A 145 -13.70 -9.16 2.48
N LYS A 146 -13.06 -9.16 1.29
CA LYS A 146 -13.53 -9.95 0.15
C LYS A 146 -13.59 -11.43 0.47
N ALA A 147 -12.57 -12.00 1.10
CA ALA A 147 -12.57 -13.43 1.46
C ALA A 147 -13.76 -13.78 2.37
N PHE A 148 -14.10 -12.92 3.32
CA PHE A 148 -15.25 -13.12 4.21
C PHE A 148 -16.59 -12.89 3.50
N THR A 149 -16.66 -11.92 2.60
CA THR A 149 -17.87 -11.66 1.79
C THR A 149 -18.18 -12.86 0.92
N ASP A 150 -17.18 -13.39 0.21
CA ASP A 150 -17.33 -14.57 -0.66
C ASP A 150 -17.67 -15.84 0.14
N ALA A 151 -17.24 -15.91 1.42
CA ALA A 151 -17.64 -16.97 2.35
C ALA A 151 -19.06 -16.81 2.93
N GLY A 152 -19.79 -15.76 2.56
CA GLY A 152 -21.13 -15.48 3.09
C GLY A 152 -21.16 -15.04 4.56
N VAL A 153 -20.03 -14.64 5.12
CA VAL A 153 -19.94 -14.10 6.48
C VAL A 153 -20.81 -12.86 6.60
N LYS A 154 -21.67 -12.79 7.61
CA LYS A 154 -22.59 -11.67 7.83
C LYS A 154 -22.05 -10.62 8.79
N ARG A 155 -21.25 -11.05 9.78
CA ARG A 155 -20.73 -10.17 10.82
C ARG A 155 -19.24 -10.36 11.03
N VAL A 156 -18.55 -9.25 11.21
CA VAL A 156 -17.11 -9.22 11.49
C VAL A 156 -16.83 -8.40 12.73
N ARG A 157 -15.75 -8.77 13.42
CA ARG A 157 -15.24 -8.06 14.60
C ARG A 157 -14.02 -7.24 14.21
N TRP A 158 -14.02 -5.97 14.56
CA TRP A 158 -12.89 -5.08 14.34
C TRP A 158 -11.75 -5.39 15.31
N ILE A 159 -10.56 -5.64 14.78
CA ILE A 159 -9.35 -5.92 15.57
C ILE A 159 -8.33 -4.82 15.32
N THR A 160 -7.79 -4.27 16.39
CA THR A 160 -6.68 -3.32 16.31
C THR A 160 -5.37 -4.00 16.67
N ALA A 161 -4.27 -3.56 16.08
CA ALA A 161 -2.95 -3.91 16.60
C ALA A 161 -2.85 -3.48 18.07
N VAL A 162 -2.37 -4.38 18.93
CA VAL A 162 -2.24 -4.11 20.36
C VAL A 162 -0.83 -3.55 20.61
N ASP A 163 -0.62 -2.29 20.23
CA ASP A 163 0.62 -1.56 20.51
C ASP A 163 0.33 -0.15 21.06
N ASP A 164 1.36 0.52 21.55
CA ASP A 164 1.24 1.85 22.18
C ASP A 164 0.87 2.97 21.17
N ARG A 165 0.94 2.69 19.87
CA ARG A 165 0.63 3.63 18.77
C ARG A 165 -0.84 3.68 18.39
N ARG A 166 -1.70 2.92 19.06
CA ARG A 166 -3.14 2.92 18.79
C ARG A 166 -3.76 4.29 19.01
N CYS A 167 -4.36 4.87 17.98
CA CYS A 167 -5.14 6.09 18.11
C CYS A 167 -6.44 5.85 18.91
N LYS A 168 -7.07 6.94 19.36
CA LYS A 168 -8.33 6.87 20.14
C LYS A 168 -9.45 6.17 19.37
N GLU A 169 -9.57 6.44 18.05
CA GLU A 169 -10.61 5.84 17.22
C GLU A 169 -10.38 4.33 17.02
N CYS A 170 -9.14 3.89 16.79
CA CYS A 170 -8.82 2.48 16.72
C CYS A 170 -9.16 1.77 18.04
N LYS A 171 -8.80 2.37 19.18
CA LYS A 171 -9.16 1.84 20.51
C LYS A 171 -10.68 1.72 20.67
N ALA A 172 -11.44 2.75 20.27
CA ALA A 172 -12.89 2.78 20.37
C ALA A 172 -13.60 1.75 19.48
N ARG A 173 -12.97 1.31 18.39
CA ARG A 173 -13.51 0.29 17.47
C ARG A 173 -13.12 -1.13 17.85
N HIS A 174 -12.11 -1.31 18.67
CA HIS A 174 -11.59 -2.63 19.05
C HIS A 174 -12.69 -3.51 19.64
N HIS A 175 -12.82 -4.72 19.12
CA HIS A 175 -13.83 -5.72 19.44
C HIS A 175 -15.28 -5.35 19.07
N LYS A 176 -15.55 -4.18 18.46
CA LYS A 176 -16.88 -3.89 17.95
C LYS A 176 -17.20 -4.80 16.76
N ILE A 177 -18.46 -5.20 16.72
CA ILE A 177 -19.03 -6.05 15.66
C ILE A 177 -19.76 -5.17 14.66
N TYR A 178 -19.52 -5.43 13.37
CA TYR A 178 -20.15 -4.74 12.25
C TYR A 178 -20.75 -5.76 11.29
N SER A 179 -21.80 -5.36 10.55
CA SER A 179 -22.20 -6.09 9.35
C SER A 179 -21.08 -6.04 8.32
N ILE A 180 -20.85 -7.12 7.56
CA ILE A 180 -19.85 -7.14 6.48
C ILE A 180 -20.11 -6.06 5.44
N ASP A 181 -21.40 -5.75 5.18
CA ASP A 181 -21.80 -4.73 4.19
C ASP A 181 -21.67 -3.30 4.71
N ASN A 182 -21.36 -3.10 5.99
CA ASN A 182 -21.29 -1.78 6.64
C ASN A 182 -20.09 -1.67 7.59
N ILE A 183 -18.94 -2.07 7.09
CA ILE A 183 -17.67 -1.91 7.81
C ILE A 183 -17.24 -0.44 7.68
N PRO A 184 -16.97 0.28 8.79
CA PRO A 184 -16.51 1.65 8.70
C PRO A 184 -15.13 1.73 8.04
N PRO A 185 -14.83 2.81 7.29
CA PRO A 185 -13.52 3.00 6.68
C PRO A 185 -12.42 3.07 7.76
N LYS A 186 -11.19 2.78 7.36
CA LYS A 186 -10.04 2.93 8.24
C LYS A 186 -9.95 4.37 8.74
N PRO A 187 -9.70 4.61 10.03
CA PRO A 187 -9.80 5.95 10.63
C PRO A 187 -8.66 6.90 10.28
N HIS A 188 -7.55 6.40 9.77
CA HIS A 188 -6.37 7.20 9.42
C HIS A 188 -5.45 6.44 8.46
N LEU A 189 -4.53 7.17 7.83
CA LEU A 189 -3.48 6.59 6.99
C LEU A 189 -2.62 5.59 7.78
N HIS A 190 -2.12 4.57 7.11
CA HIS A 190 -1.33 3.48 7.68
C HIS A 190 -2.01 2.76 8.87
N CYS A 191 -3.34 2.77 8.88
CA CYS A 191 -4.11 2.02 9.85
C CYS A 191 -3.96 0.51 9.59
N ARG A 192 -3.49 -0.22 10.59
CA ARG A 192 -3.28 -1.67 10.53
C ARG A 192 -4.35 -2.45 11.31
N CYS A 193 -5.53 -1.86 11.47
CA CYS A 193 -6.69 -2.59 11.94
C CYS A 193 -7.17 -3.56 10.85
N TYR A 194 -7.72 -4.68 11.28
CA TYR A 194 -8.29 -5.69 10.39
C TYR A 194 -9.60 -6.23 10.99
N VAL A 195 -10.25 -7.12 10.29
CA VAL A 195 -11.47 -7.74 10.76
C VAL A 195 -11.30 -9.26 10.90
N GLU A 196 -12.05 -9.83 11.84
CA GLU A 196 -12.16 -11.27 12.04
C GLU A 196 -13.62 -11.67 11.89
N LYS A 197 -13.87 -12.86 11.36
CA LYS A 197 -15.23 -13.40 11.28
C LYS A 197 -15.79 -13.64 12.71
N VAL A 198 -17.05 -13.30 12.90
CA VAL A 198 -17.81 -13.67 14.10
C VAL A 198 -18.50 -14.99 13.83
N GLU A 199 -18.16 -16.02 14.59
CA GLU A 199 -18.87 -17.28 14.53
C GLU A 199 -20.30 -17.07 15.05
N GLU A 200 -21.29 -17.51 14.30
CA GLU A 200 -22.66 -17.52 14.79
C GLU A 200 -22.78 -18.68 15.79
N GLU A 201 -23.14 -18.34 17.02
CA GLU A 201 -23.53 -19.37 17.99
C GLU A 201 -24.72 -20.15 17.39
N LYS A 202 -24.51 -21.46 17.22
CA LYS A 202 -25.56 -22.39 16.75
C LYS A 202 -26.62 -22.59 17.80
#